data_c3404fc40a919f4fb359545454b0dfa9
#
_entry.id   c3404fc40a919f4fb359545454b0dfa9
#
_cell.length_a   1.000
_cell.length_b   1.000
_cell.length_c   1.000
_cell.angle_alpha   90.00
_cell.angle_beta   90.00
_cell.angle_gamma   90.00
#
_symmetry.space_group_name_H-M   'P 1'
#
loop_
_entity.id
_entity.type
_entity.pdbx_description
1 polymer ?
#
loop_
_entity_poly.entity_id
_entity_poly.type
_entity_poly.pdbx_seq_one_letter_code
_entity_poly.pdbx_strand_id
1 'polypeptide(L)'
;MFISDPIYGEFFVDGLLEELVLSSPVQRLKGIYQGGASYLVNEKWDVTRYEHSVGVMHLISRLGGSLEEQAAGLLHDVSHTAFSHVIDYVLDCKEEDYHEKIYGQIIAESEIPKIMEKYGYAYRSLLLDHSKWTLLEQSAPALCADRVDYTLRDQYHDGKITLEEISLFLEKLTSFDGKMILTSIESAEWFVK
;
A
#
# COMPACT_ATOMS: atom_id res chain seq x y z
N MET A 1 17.67 -6.08 1.94
CA MET A 1 17.24 -7.17 1.01
C MET A 1 16.82 -6.61 -0.35
N PHE A 2 16.91 -7.39 -1.44
CA PHE A 2 16.29 -7.04 -2.72
C PHE A 2 14.86 -7.56 -2.77
N ILE A 3 13.96 -6.74 -3.29
CA ILE A 3 12.56 -7.10 -3.57
C ILE A 3 12.36 -6.96 -5.08
N SER A 4 11.76 -7.96 -5.70
CA SER A 4 11.33 -7.92 -7.10
C SER A 4 9.83 -7.74 -7.14
N ASP A 5 9.37 -6.69 -7.82
CA ASP A 5 7.97 -6.32 -7.95
C ASP A 5 7.59 -6.27 -9.43
N PRO A 6 6.43 -6.84 -9.84
CA PRO A 6 6.04 -6.88 -11.24
C PRO A 6 5.91 -5.51 -11.90
N ILE A 7 5.50 -4.49 -11.12
CA ILE A 7 5.23 -3.13 -11.63
C ILE A 7 6.45 -2.22 -11.48
N TYR A 8 7.13 -2.30 -10.33
CA TYR A 8 8.21 -1.37 -9.98
C TYR A 8 9.61 -1.91 -10.26
N GLY A 9 9.73 -3.18 -10.67
CA GLY A 9 11.03 -3.84 -10.89
C GLY A 9 11.74 -4.22 -9.61
N GLU A 10 13.07 -4.26 -9.65
CA GLU A 10 13.88 -4.60 -8.48
C GLU A 10 14.31 -3.35 -7.72
N PHE A 11 14.15 -3.38 -6.40
CA PHE A 11 14.63 -2.33 -5.51
C PHE A 11 15.18 -2.89 -4.19
N PHE A 12 16.02 -2.10 -3.54
CA PHE A 12 16.68 -2.49 -2.31
C PHE A 12 16.00 -1.88 -1.09
N VAL A 13 15.82 -2.69 -0.05
CA VAL A 13 15.24 -2.30 1.24
C VAL A 13 16.17 -2.74 2.34
N ASP A 14 16.40 -1.90 3.36
CA ASP A 14 17.25 -2.20 4.50
C ASP A 14 16.72 -1.64 5.81
N GLY A 15 17.45 -1.91 6.90
CA GLY A 15 17.18 -1.34 8.21
C GLY A 15 15.76 -1.60 8.71
N LEU A 16 15.08 -0.53 9.13
CA LEU A 16 13.71 -0.60 9.66
C LEU A 16 12.74 -1.26 8.67
N LEU A 17 12.76 -0.82 7.41
CA LEU A 17 11.81 -1.33 6.41
C LEU A 17 12.03 -2.80 6.11
N GLU A 18 13.29 -3.27 6.06
CA GLU A 18 13.60 -4.69 5.88
C GLU A 18 13.01 -5.54 7.02
N GLU A 19 13.22 -5.12 8.29
CA GLU A 19 12.66 -5.84 9.43
C GLU A 19 11.14 -5.82 9.44
N LEU A 20 10.51 -4.70 9.07
CA LEU A 20 9.05 -4.60 8.96
C LEU A 20 8.52 -5.48 7.83
N VAL A 21 9.15 -5.49 6.66
CA VAL A 21 8.77 -6.39 5.54
C VAL A 21 8.84 -7.84 5.97
N LEU A 22 9.84 -8.24 6.76
CA LEU A 22 10.02 -9.62 7.24
C LEU A 22 9.14 -9.96 8.45
N SER A 23 8.44 -9.00 9.04
CA SER A 23 7.57 -9.22 10.19
C SER A 23 6.37 -10.09 9.87
N SER A 24 5.91 -10.87 10.86
CA SER A 24 4.78 -11.80 10.69
C SER A 24 3.50 -11.11 10.18
N PRO A 25 3.10 -9.91 10.67
CA PRO A 25 1.92 -9.22 10.14
C PRO A 25 2.02 -8.90 8.66
N VAL A 26 3.18 -8.45 8.18
CA VAL A 26 3.38 -8.13 6.76
C VAL A 26 3.48 -9.43 5.93
N GLN A 27 4.24 -10.44 6.39
CA GLN A 27 4.34 -11.72 5.68
C GLN A 27 3.01 -12.45 5.55
N ARG A 28 2.10 -12.30 6.53
CA ARG A 28 0.74 -12.84 6.48
C ARG A 28 -0.05 -12.32 5.28
N LEU A 29 0.21 -11.07 4.85
CA LEU A 29 -0.49 -10.46 3.73
C LEU A 29 -0.26 -11.17 2.37
N LYS A 30 0.76 -12.01 2.27
CA LYS A 30 0.97 -12.90 1.10
C LYS A 30 -0.16 -13.90 0.87
N GLY A 31 -0.92 -14.21 1.91
CA GLY A 31 -2.09 -15.08 1.84
C GLY A 31 -3.42 -14.34 1.80
N ILE A 32 -3.42 -13.02 1.64
CA ILE A 32 -4.62 -12.19 1.64
C ILE A 32 -4.71 -11.45 0.31
N TYR A 33 -5.71 -11.80 -0.48
CA TYR A 33 -5.95 -11.15 -1.77
C TYR A 33 -6.68 -9.82 -1.58
N GLN A 34 -6.24 -8.80 -2.32
CA GLN A 34 -6.80 -7.45 -2.27
C GLN A 34 -8.29 -7.45 -2.69
N GLY A 35 -8.61 -8.17 -3.75
CA GLY A 35 -9.98 -8.39 -4.21
C GLY A 35 -10.80 -9.39 -3.38
N GLY A 36 -10.34 -9.80 -2.19
CA GLY A 36 -11.03 -10.77 -1.35
C GLY A 36 -11.16 -12.14 -2.01
N ALA A 37 -12.38 -12.62 -2.22
CA ALA A 37 -12.65 -13.91 -2.85
C ALA A 37 -12.76 -13.84 -4.38
N SER A 38 -12.54 -12.69 -4.99
CA SER A 38 -12.73 -12.48 -6.44
C SER A 38 -11.82 -13.37 -7.31
N TYR A 39 -10.62 -13.71 -6.80
CA TYR A 39 -9.70 -14.64 -7.47
C TYR A 39 -10.29 -16.03 -7.69
N LEU A 40 -11.28 -16.45 -6.90
CA LEU A 40 -11.99 -17.72 -7.09
C LEU A 40 -12.86 -17.73 -8.35
N VAL A 41 -13.19 -16.54 -8.87
CA VAL A 41 -13.99 -16.36 -10.09
C VAL A 41 -13.12 -16.01 -11.28
N ASN A 42 -12.07 -15.21 -11.06
CA ASN A 42 -11.11 -14.82 -12.07
C ASN A 42 -9.69 -14.92 -11.50
N GLU A 43 -8.92 -15.88 -11.98
CA GLU A 43 -7.55 -16.16 -11.51
C GLU A 43 -6.56 -14.99 -11.72
N LYS A 44 -6.90 -14.02 -12.56
CA LYS A 44 -6.09 -12.80 -12.75
C LYS A 44 -6.21 -11.79 -11.62
N TRP A 45 -7.23 -11.91 -10.77
CA TRP A 45 -7.46 -11.01 -9.63
C TRP A 45 -6.79 -11.55 -8.37
N ASP A 46 -5.51 -11.88 -8.51
CA ASP A 46 -4.69 -12.58 -7.51
C ASP A 46 -3.68 -11.66 -6.80
N VAL A 47 -3.77 -10.36 -7.00
CA VAL A 47 -2.94 -9.37 -6.28
C VAL A 47 -3.10 -9.56 -4.78
N THR A 48 -1.97 -9.78 -4.12
CA THR A 48 -1.93 -9.91 -2.66
C THR A 48 -1.80 -8.55 -1.99
N ARG A 49 -2.32 -8.41 -0.77
CA ARG A 49 -2.09 -7.21 0.03
C ARG A 49 -0.61 -7.00 0.39
N TYR A 50 0.21 -8.06 0.36
CA TYR A 50 1.65 -7.95 0.49
C TYR A 50 2.26 -7.18 -0.67
N GLU A 51 1.95 -7.56 -1.91
CA GLU A 51 2.44 -6.87 -3.11
C GLU A 51 2.00 -5.42 -3.12
N HIS A 52 0.74 -5.16 -2.79
CA HIS A 52 0.20 -3.82 -2.66
C HIS A 52 0.92 -3.00 -1.58
N SER A 53 1.01 -3.48 -0.33
CA SER A 53 1.67 -2.78 0.77
C SER A 53 3.14 -2.46 0.49
N VAL A 54 3.86 -3.41 -0.12
CA VAL A 54 5.26 -3.21 -0.54
C VAL A 54 5.35 -2.19 -1.68
N GLY A 55 4.42 -2.22 -2.62
CA GLY A 55 4.33 -1.25 -3.71
C GLY A 55 4.03 0.16 -3.23
N VAL A 56 3.09 0.32 -2.30
CA VAL A 56 2.78 1.60 -1.64
C VAL A 56 4.01 2.17 -0.93
N MET A 57 4.69 1.37 -0.13
CA MET A 57 5.96 1.75 0.51
C MET A 57 6.99 2.24 -0.52
N HIS A 58 7.20 1.47 -1.59
CA HIS A 58 8.17 1.83 -2.64
C HIS A 58 7.78 3.11 -3.37
N LEU A 59 6.50 3.29 -3.69
CA LEU A 59 6.00 4.48 -4.37
C LEU A 59 6.20 5.74 -3.51
N ILE A 60 5.93 5.66 -2.20
CA ILE A 60 6.22 6.75 -1.25
C ILE A 60 7.73 7.07 -1.25
N SER A 61 8.59 6.05 -1.20
CA SER A 61 10.05 6.21 -1.28
C SER A 61 10.48 6.92 -2.56
N ARG A 62 9.97 6.47 -3.71
CA ARG A 62 10.24 7.05 -5.03
C ARG A 62 9.86 8.52 -5.12
N LEU A 63 8.82 8.93 -4.40
CA LEU A 63 8.33 10.32 -4.36
C LEU A 63 9.02 11.17 -3.29
N GLY A 64 10.04 10.63 -2.61
CA GLY A 64 10.80 11.34 -1.58
C GLY A 64 10.10 11.44 -0.22
N GLY A 65 9.10 10.59 0.03
CA GLY A 65 8.44 10.48 1.34
C GLY A 65 9.41 10.02 2.42
N SER A 66 9.15 10.43 3.67
CA SER A 66 9.99 10.10 4.82
C SER A 66 10.01 8.60 5.12
N LEU A 67 11.02 8.13 5.86
CA LEU A 67 11.09 6.74 6.30
C LEU A 67 9.86 6.34 7.13
N GLU A 68 9.35 7.28 7.92
CA GLU A 68 8.14 7.10 8.71
C GLU A 68 6.90 6.90 7.84
N GLU A 69 6.75 7.68 6.77
CA GLU A 69 5.64 7.56 5.84
C GLU A 69 5.74 6.27 5.01
N GLN A 70 6.96 5.87 4.63
CA GLN A 70 7.21 4.57 3.98
C GLN A 70 6.81 3.41 4.90
N ALA A 71 7.15 3.47 6.20
CA ALA A 71 6.75 2.46 7.17
C ALA A 71 5.23 2.45 7.38
N ALA A 72 4.59 3.62 7.43
CA ALA A 72 3.13 3.72 7.49
C ALA A 72 2.48 3.09 6.24
N GLY A 73 3.01 3.38 5.05
CA GLY A 73 2.54 2.80 3.79
C GLY A 73 2.70 1.27 3.73
N LEU A 74 3.81 0.73 4.25
CA LEU A 74 3.99 -0.73 4.34
C LEU A 74 2.97 -1.38 5.29
N LEU A 75 2.57 -0.69 6.35
CA LEU A 75 1.79 -1.27 7.44
C LEU A 75 0.29 -0.95 7.38
N HIS A 76 -0.16 -0.08 6.46
CA HIS A 76 -1.55 0.41 6.46
C HIS A 76 -2.60 -0.71 6.37
N ASP A 77 -2.27 -1.78 5.66
CA ASP A 77 -3.16 -2.91 5.36
C ASP A 77 -2.99 -4.14 6.28
N VAL A 78 -2.08 -4.11 7.27
CA VAL A 78 -1.75 -5.30 8.08
C VAL A 78 -2.90 -5.85 8.92
N SER A 79 -3.99 -5.14 9.05
CA SER A 79 -5.19 -5.56 9.79
C SER A 79 -6.25 -6.22 8.92
N HIS A 80 -6.11 -6.24 7.61
CA HIS A 80 -7.10 -6.89 6.74
C HIS A 80 -7.25 -8.39 7.03
N THR A 81 -8.49 -8.87 6.96
CA THR A 81 -8.85 -10.28 7.16
C THR A 81 -8.68 -11.10 5.88
N ALA A 82 -8.85 -12.41 5.97
CA ALA A 82 -8.59 -13.37 4.88
C ALA A 82 -9.33 -13.06 3.56
N PHE A 83 -10.50 -12.42 3.62
CA PHE A 83 -11.29 -12.05 2.45
C PHE A 83 -11.48 -10.54 2.33
N SER A 84 -10.52 -9.76 2.83
CA SER A 84 -10.54 -8.29 2.76
C SER A 84 -11.86 -7.72 3.27
N HIS A 85 -12.56 -6.89 2.50
CA HIS A 85 -13.81 -6.24 2.88
C HIS A 85 -15.05 -7.18 2.98
N VAL A 86 -14.93 -8.46 2.62
CA VAL A 86 -16.05 -9.39 2.80
C VAL A 86 -16.47 -9.51 4.26
N ILE A 87 -15.54 -9.32 5.20
CA ILE A 87 -15.84 -9.32 6.64
C ILE A 87 -16.83 -8.22 7.04
N ASP A 88 -16.80 -7.08 6.37
CA ASP A 88 -17.68 -5.95 6.65
C ASP A 88 -19.16 -6.34 6.40
N TYR A 89 -19.43 -7.09 5.33
CA TYR A 89 -20.77 -7.65 5.06
C TYR A 89 -21.18 -8.68 6.12
N VAL A 90 -20.25 -9.53 6.56
CA VAL A 90 -20.54 -10.57 7.57
C VAL A 90 -20.89 -9.95 8.92
N LEU A 91 -20.25 -8.83 9.27
CA LEU A 91 -20.42 -8.13 10.54
C LEU A 91 -21.41 -6.95 10.46
N ASP A 92 -22.06 -6.74 9.30
CA ASP A 92 -22.95 -5.58 9.03
C ASP A 92 -22.26 -4.22 9.30
N CYS A 93 -20.96 -4.12 8.97
CA CYS A 93 -20.18 -2.90 9.04
C CYS A 93 -20.41 -2.08 7.77
N LYS A 94 -21.33 -1.12 7.81
CA LYS A 94 -21.75 -0.32 6.63
C LYS A 94 -20.68 0.66 6.14
N GLU A 95 -19.79 1.06 7.01
CA GLU A 95 -18.67 1.96 6.73
C GLU A 95 -17.50 1.25 6.02
N GLU A 96 -17.54 -0.09 5.92
CA GLU A 96 -16.48 -0.94 5.32
C GLU A 96 -15.09 -0.73 5.98
N ASP A 97 -15.07 -0.39 7.28
CA ASP A 97 -13.90 0.04 8.05
C ASP A 97 -13.46 -0.94 9.15
N TYR A 98 -13.94 -2.20 9.10
CA TYR A 98 -13.63 -3.18 10.14
C TYR A 98 -12.12 -3.34 10.37
N HIS A 99 -11.32 -3.37 9.30
CA HIS A 99 -9.87 -3.46 9.38
C HIS A 99 -9.26 -2.25 10.12
N GLU A 100 -9.78 -1.05 9.92
CA GLU A 100 -9.33 0.15 10.63
C GLU A 100 -9.63 0.06 12.13
N LYS A 101 -10.82 -0.45 12.50
CA LYS A 101 -11.24 -0.62 13.90
C LYS A 101 -10.32 -1.56 14.69
N ILE A 102 -9.79 -2.60 14.05
CA ILE A 102 -8.88 -3.57 14.69
C ILE A 102 -7.40 -3.25 14.48
N TYR A 103 -7.06 -2.29 13.62
CA TYR A 103 -5.67 -1.96 13.24
C TYR A 103 -4.77 -1.73 14.46
N GLY A 104 -5.19 -0.85 15.36
CA GLY A 104 -4.40 -0.52 16.57
C GLY A 104 -4.13 -1.73 17.46
N GLN A 105 -5.08 -2.66 17.56
CA GLN A 105 -4.92 -3.91 18.31
C GLN A 105 -3.93 -4.84 17.62
N ILE A 106 -4.07 -5.07 16.32
CA ILE A 106 -3.17 -5.93 15.52
C ILE A 106 -1.73 -5.44 15.61
N ILE A 107 -1.50 -4.12 15.47
CA ILE A 107 -0.17 -3.53 15.65
C ILE A 107 0.35 -3.79 17.06
N ALA A 108 -0.43 -3.48 18.10
CA ALA A 108 0.02 -3.56 19.49
C ALA A 108 0.34 -4.99 19.97
N GLU A 109 -0.36 -5.98 19.44
CA GLU A 109 -0.19 -7.41 19.78
C GLU A 109 0.92 -8.10 18.96
N SER A 110 1.51 -7.41 17.98
CA SER A 110 2.55 -7.94 17.09
C SER A 110 3.97 -7.61 17.55
N GLU A 111 4.98 -8.02 16.75
CA GLU A 111 6.38 -7.61 16.94
C GLU A 111 6.69 -6.20 16.44
N ILE A 112 5.77 -5.55 15.69
CA ILE A 112 5.97 -4.21 15.11
C ILE A 112 6.41 -3.15 16.13
N PRO A 113 5.77 -3.04 17.32
CA PRO A 113 6.21 -2.08 18.35
C PRO A 113 7.68 -2.24 18.75
N LYS A 114 8.17 -3.48 18.89
CA LYS A 114 9.56 -3.78 19.26
C LYS A 114 10.53 -3.43 18.13
N ILE A 115 10.15 -3.73 16.89
CA ILE A 115 10.94 -3.35 15.71
C ILE A 115 11.05 -1.84 15.64
N MET A 116 9.94 -1.11 15.74
CA MET A 116 9.90 0.35 15.72
C MET A 116 10.77 0.97 16.82
N GLU A 117 10.65 0.46 18.06
CA GLU A 117 11.41 0.94 19.21
C GLU A 117 12.92 0.74 19.03
N LYS A 118 13.36 -0.38 18.45
CA LYS A 118 14.77 -0.64 18.12
C LYS A 118 15.40 0.45 17.25
N TYR A 119 14.61 1.07 16.38
CA TYR A 119 15.03 2.17 15.50
C TYR A 119 14.68 3.55 16.05
N GLY A 120 14.20 3.65 17.30
CA GLY A 120 13.89 4.91 17.97
C GLY A 120 12.55 5.54 17.61
N TYR A 121 11.64 4.78 17.00
CA TYR A 121 10.32 5.26 16.62
C TYR A 121 9.24 4.85 17.61
N ALA A 122 8.39 5.79 17.97
CA ALA A 122 7.19 5.54 18.77
C ALA A 122 6.03 5.11 17.84
N TYR A 123 5.74 3.81 17.76
CA TYR A 123 4.74 3.28 16.85
C TYR A 123 3.37 3.96 16.95
N ARG A 124 2.92 4.34 18.17
CA ARG A 124 1.60 4.97 18.37
C ARG A 124 1.46 6.29 17.63
N SER A 125 2.48 7.16 17.72
CA SER A 125 2.47 8.46 17.06
C SER A 125 2.71 8.36 15.56
N LEU A 126 3.27 7.26 15.08
CA LEU A 126 3.58 7.06 13.67
C LEU A 126 2.44 6.34 12.95
N LEU A 127 1.87 5.29 13.54
CA LEU A 127 0.96 4.38 12.86
C LEU A 127 -0.52 4.63 13.19
N LEU A 128 -0.85 5.26 14.33
CA LEU A 128 -2.25 5.46 14.73
C LEU A 128 -2.81 6.85 14.38
N ASP A 129 -2.00 7.71 13.77
CA ASP A 129 -2.41 9.01 13.23
C ASP A 129 -2.01 9.11 11.76
N HIS A 130 -2.90 8.67 10.89
CA HIS A 130 -2.67 8.65 9.44
C HIS A 130 -2.81 10.03 8.78
N SER A 131 -3.41 11.01 9.46
CA SER A 131 -3.72 12.32 8.89
C SER A 131 -2.50 13.13 8.43
N LYS A 132 -1.31 12.79 8.90
CA LYS A 132 -0.03 13.43 8.55
C LYS A 132 0.66 12.81 7.33
N TRP A 133 0.21 11.66 6.85
CA TRP A 133 0.85 10.91 5.76
C TRP A 133 0.19 11.25 4.43
N THR A 134 0.59 12.39 3.88
CA THR A 134 -0.09 13.00 2.73
C THR A 134 0.21 12.33 1.39
N LEU A 135 1.31 11.58 1.28
CA LEU A 135 1.58 10.75 0.10
C LEU A 135 0.88 9.39 0.20
N LEU A 136 0.69 8.87 1.43
CA LEU A 136 0.06 7.57 1.64
C LEU A 136 -1.40 7.59 1.22
N GLU A 137 -2.18 8.50 1.79
CA GLU A 137 -3.61 8.54 1.56
C GLU A 137 -4.15 9.98 1.46
N GLN A 138 -5.12 10.18 0.56
CA GLN A 138 -5.81 11.44 0.33
C GLN A 138 -7.27 11.18 -0.05
N SER A 139 -8.15 12.09 0.35
CA SER A 139 -9.55 12.06 -0.11
C SER A 139 -9.64 12.18 -1.63
N ALA A 140 -10.54 11.41 -2.23
CA ALA A 140 -10.80 11.51 -3.67
C ALA A 140 -11.24 12.95 -4.05
N PRO A 141 -10.83 13.47 -5.21
CA PRO A 141 -10.12 12.80 -6.31
C PRO A 141 -8.57 12.94 -6.26
N ALA A 142 -7.98 13.37 -5.14
CA ALA A 142 -6.53 13.56 -5.05
C ALA A 142 -5.78 12.24 -5.22
N LEU A 143 -4.60 12.29 -5.83
CA LEU A 143 -3.71 11.15 -5.95
C LEU A 143 -3.05 10.84 -4.59
N CYS A 144 -2.86 9.56 -4.31
CA CYS A 144 -2.11 9.04 -3.18
C CYS A 144 -1.50 7.70 -3.53
N ALA A 145 -0.50 7.25 -2.77
CA ALA A 145 0.26 6.05 -3.09
C ALA A 145 -0.63 4.80 -3.04
N ASP A 146 -1.51 4.71 -2.07
CA ASP A 146 -2.50 3.63 -1.98
C ASP A 146 -3.32 3.53 -3.27
N ARG A 147 -3.99 4.61 -3.67
CA ARG A 147 -4.84 4.65 -4.88
C ARG A 147 -4.07 4.38 -6.15
N VAL A 148 -2.90 4.96 -6.32
CA VAL A 148 -2.08 4.77 -7.52
C VAL A 148 -1.61 3.33 -7.63
N ASP A 149 -1.11 2.73 -6.52
CA ASP A 149 -0.61 1.36 -6.54
C ASP A 149 -1.72 0.36 -6.90
N TYR A 150 -2.86 0.38 -6.19
CA TYR A 150 -3.92 -0.59 -6.47
C TYR A 150 -4.50 -0.42 -7.88
N THR A 151 -4.64 0.82 -8.37
CA THR A 151 -5.15 1.06 -9.72
C THR A 151 -4.22 0.48 -10.78
N LEU A 152 -2.91 0.75 -10.67
CA LEU A 152 -1.94 0.22 -11.62
C LEU A 152 -1.87 -1.31 -11.59
N ARG A 153 -1.88 -1.93 -10.40
CA ARG A 153 -1.85 -3.38 -10.24
C ARG A 153 -3.07 -4.04 -10.84
N ASP A 154 -4.26 -3.57 -10.48
CA ASP A 154 -5.52 -4.14 -10.96
C ASP A 154 -5.62 -4.05 -12.50
N GLN A 155 -5.32 -2.89 -13.08
CA GLN A 155 -5.36 -2.71 -14.53
C GLN A 155 -4.30 -3.56 -15.25
N TYR A 156 -3.10 -3.70 -14.66
CA TYR A 156 -2.04 -4.55 -15.22
C TYR A 156 -2.41 -6.04 -15.17
N HIS A 157 -2.87 -6.56 -14.03
CA HIS A 157 -3.29 -7.95 -13.88
C HIS A 157 -4.50 -8.28 -14.76
N ASP A 158 -5.41 -7.33 -14.97
CA ASP A 158 -6.52 -7.48 -15.90
C ASP A 158 -6.10 -7.42 -17.39
N GLY A 159 -4.84 -7.06 -17.64
CA GLY A 159 -4.26 -6.97 -18.99
C GLY A 159 -4.73 -5.76 -19.78
N LYS A 160 -5.21 -4.71 -19.10
CA LYS A 160 -5.68 -3.47 -19.73
C LYS A 160 -4.58 -2.46 -19.97
N ILE A 161 -3.51 -2.52 -19.20
CA ILE A 161 -2.32 -1.66 -19.34
C ILE A 161 -1.05 -2.50 -19.36
N THR A 162 0.00 -1.94 -19.95
CA THR A 162 1.32 -2.58 -20.10
C THR A 162 2.34 -1.99 -19.11
N LEU A 163 3.43 -2.72 -18.86
CA LEU A 163 4.54 -2.20 -18.05
C LEU A 163 5.19 -0.94 -18.65
N GLU A 164 5.19 -0.81 -19.97
CA GLU A 164 5.69 0.38 -20.65
C GLU A 164 4.83 1.59 -20.34
N GLU A 165 3.50 1.47 -20.40
CA GLU A 165 2.56 2.54 -20.04
C GLU A 165 2.68 2.93 -18.57
N ILE A 166 2.81 1.95 -17.67
CA ILE A 166 3.06 2.19 -16.24
C ILE A 166 4.35 2.98 -16.05
N SER A 167 5.44 2.57 -16.72
CA SER A 167 6.73 3.26 -16.63
C SER A 167 6.63 4.71 -17.06
N LEU A 168 5.98 4.97 -18.18
CA LEU A 168 5.74 6.32 -18.69
C LEU A 168 4.91 7.18 -17.73
N PHE A 169 3.88 6.61 -17.12
CA PHE A 169 3.08 7.27 -16.10
C PHE A 169 3.92 7.61 -14.87
N LEU A 170 4.68 6.65 -14.34
CA LEU A 170 5.52 6.82 -13.16
C LEU A 170 6.65 7.86 -13.37
N GLU A 171 7.13 8.05 -14.59
CA GLU A 171 8.07 9.13 -14.93
C GLU A 171 7.47 10.53 -14.79
N LYS A 172 6.16 10.66 -14.95
CA LYS A 172 5.43 11.93 -14.83
C LYS A 172 4.84 12.17 -13.45
N LEU A 173 4.89 11.14 -12.58
CA LEU A 173 4.42 11.23 -11.20
C LEU A 173 5.52 11.82 -10.32
N THR A 174 5.18 12.83 -9.53
CA THR A 174 6.10 13.50 -8.60
C THR A 174 5.35 14.00 -7.37
N SER A 175 6.09 14.48 -6.38
CA SER A 175 5.52 15.15 -5.21
C SER A 175 5.84 16.66 -5.25
N PHE A 176 4.88 17.47 -4.84
CA PHE A 176 5.04 18.90 -4.65
C PHE A 176 4.24 19.35 -3.43
N ASP A 177 4.88 20.01 -2.49
CA ASP A 177 4.27 20.49 -1.24
C ASP A 177 3.50 19.38 -0.49
N GLY A 178 4.13 18.19 -0.37
CA GLY A 178 3.54 17.02 0.27
C GLY A 178 2.35 16.38 -0.49
N LYS A 179 2.09 16.78 -1.72
CA LYS A 179 1.01 16.23 -2.55
C LYS A 179 1.57 15.50 -3.76
N MET A 180 0.94 14.40 -4.10
CA MET A 180 1.23 13.67 -5.33
C MET A 180 0.59 14.39 -6.51
N ILE A 181 1.39 14.67 -7.55
CA ILE A 181 0.95 15.36 -8.75
C ILE A 181 1.51 14.70 -10.01
N LEU A 182 0.84 14.92 -11.13
CA LEU A 182 1.33 14.56 -12.46
C LEU A 182 1.84 15.81 -13.18
N THR A 183 3.00 15.68 -13.84
CA THR A 183 3.63 16.76 -14.62
C THR A 183 3.17 16.82 -16.08
N SER A 184 2.25 15.93 -16.49
CA SER A 184 1.69 15.82 -17.83
C SER A 184 0.18 15.66 -17.77
N ILE A 185 -0.53 16.44 -18.60
CA ILE A 185 -2.00 16.34 -18.77
C ILE A 185 -2.35 15.00 -19.43
N GLU A 186 -1.59 14.57 -20.41
CA GLU A 186 -1.79 13.30 -21.12
C GLU A 186 -1.72 12.11 -20.15
N SER A 187 -0.76 12.14 -19.19
CA SER A 187 -0.66 11.11 -18.15
C SER A 187 -1.85 11.16 -17.19
N ALA A 188 -2.36 12.34 -16.88
CA ALA A 188 -3.55 12.48 -16.05
C ALA A 188 -4.80 11.94 -16.77
N GLU A 189 -4.98 12.28 -18.05
CA GLU A 189 -6.07 11.77 -18.87
C GLU A 189 -6.00 10.24 -19.06
N TRP A 190 -4.78 9.70 -19.18
CA TRP A 190 -4.58 8.24 -19.26
C TRP A 190 -5.00 7.55 -17.97
N PHE A 191 -4.62 8.09 -16.81
CA PHE A 191 -4.89 7.47 -15.52
C PHE A 191 -6.38 7.46 -15.13
N VAL A 192 -7.18 8.40 -15.63
CA VAL A 192 -8.61 8.50 -15.29
C VAL A 192 -9.55 7.82 -16.31
N LYS A 193 -9.00 7.21 -17.36
CA LYS A 193 -9.76 6.44 -18.38
C LYS A 193 -9.99 5.01 -17.94
#